data_d775b9920fa6d663f61e3eb65b1e41ee
#
_entry.id   d775b9920fa6d663f61e3eb65b1e41ee
#
_cell.length_a   1.000
_cell.length_b   1.000
_cell.length_c   1.000
_cell.angle_alpha   90.00
_cell.angle_beta   90.00
_cell.angle_gamma   90.00
#
_symmetry.space_group_name_H-M   'P 1'
#
loop_
_entity.id
_entity.type
_entity.pdbx_description
1 polymer ?
#
loop_
_entity_poly.entity_id
_entity_poly.type
_entity_poly.pdbx_seq_one_letter_code
_entity_poly.pdbx_strand_id
1 'polypeptide(L)'
;MPVTKRPNGSYQVTVCIGGRTHRKASRRWTYADAKAYERDYLAAAKEIAAGRQPERLIWDALEKWLAEHVPRLGSARKTTNHANAVIPYVRGRKLTDIAKVWAEIRASESGKAPATVNHKGRILRQIGRAAWREWGWLDRPPAISLLPESPRERFLTTSEVQALADACPVSQAAGYVLLAAYTGIRRGHLLRLTANDVQGKFLRLDRSSKTRTLQLVPLHPKVQALAGALPLGIGDRQLREAWDAARLVTGIDCRWHDLRHTCASWLVQAGVPIYTVAQMLGHSSVSVTQRYAHLAPQDLADAVAKLA
;
A
#
# COMPACT_ATOMS: atom_id res chain seq x y z
N MET A 1 20.63 30.66 21.95
CA MET A 1 19.90 30.80 20.67
C MET A 1 18.72 29.84 20.69
N PRO A 2 17.53 30.25 20.30
CA PRO A 2 16.35 29.42 20.41
C PRO A 2 16.32 28.19 19.45
N VAL A 3 17.09 28.26 18.35
CA VAL A 3 17.27 27.14 17.40
C VAL A 3 18.71 26.66 17.39
N THR A 4 18.95 25.40 17.72
CA THR A 4 20.27 24.79 17.76
C THR A 4 20.31 23.49 16.93
N LYS A 5 21.43 23.25 16.24
CA LYS A 5 21.69 21.98 15.56
C LYS A 5 22.37 21.03 16.55
N ARG A 6 21.80 19.84 16.74
CA ARG A 6 22.33 18.80 17.62
C ARG A 6 23.38 17.95 16.90
N PRO A 7 24.27 17.25 17.62
CA PRO A 7 25.29 16.37 17.01
C PRO A 7 24.69 15.27 16.12
N ASN A 8 23.46 14.81 16.42
CA ASN A 8 22.72 13.80 15.64
C ASN A 8 22.05 14.34 14.37
N GLY A 9 22.36 15.59 13.97
CA GLY A 9 21.82 16.26 12.79
C GLY A 9 20.41 16.84 12.94
N SER A 10 19.73 16.64 14.08
CA SER A 10 18.40 17.24 14.31
C SER A 10 18.51 18.72 14.68
N TYR A 11 17.52 19.51 14.30
CA TYR A 11 17.34 20.85 14.83
C TYR A 11 16.46 20.82 16.07
N GLN A 12 16.86 21.57 17.11
CA GLN A 12 16.11 21.75 18.34
C GLN A 12 15.70 23.22 18.48
N VAL A 13 14.44 23.42 18.80
CA VAL A 13 13.88 24.70 19.23
C VAL A 13 13.73 24.69 20.74
N THR A 14 14.16 25.78 21.40
CA THR A 14 13.99 25.99 22.83
C THR A 14 13.36 27.36 23.04
N VAL A 15 12.12 27.40 23.57
CA VAL A 15 11.37 28.63 23.84
C VAL A 15 10.99 28.65 25.30
N CYS A 16 11.17 29.80 25.95
CA CYS A 16 10.72 30.03 27.32
C CYS A 16 9.52 31.00 27.32
N ILE A 17 8.39 30.61 27.92
CA ILE A 17 7.17 31.40 28.03
C ILE A 17 6.62 31.26 29.44
N GLY A 18 6.40 32.39 30.10
CA GLY A 18 5.85 32.38 31.45
C GLY A 18 6.67 31.57 32.46
N GLY A 19 7.99 31.60 32.36
CA GLY A 19 8.90 30.83 33.22
C GLY A 19 8.99 29.31 32.89
N ARG A 20 8.24 28.81 31.90
CA ARG A 20 8.28 27.42 31.45
C ARG A 20 9.07 27.29 30.16
N THR A 21 10.03 26.35 30.13
CA THR A 21 10.84 26.08 28.97
C THR A 21 10.22 24.96 28.15
N HIS A 22 9.87 25.26 26.90
CA HIS A 22 9.45 24.27 25.90
C HIS A 22 10.63 23.92 25.02
N ARG A 23 10.86 22.61 24.82
CA ARG A 23 11.90 22.09 23.93
C ARG A 23 11.32 21.09 22.97
N LYS A 24 11.55 21.30 21.67
CA LYS A 24 11.18 20.35 20.63
C LYS A 24 12.32 20.18 19.63
N ALA A 25 12.58 18.95 19.18
CA ALA A 25 13.60 18.66 18.19
C ALA A 25 13.07 17.67 17.16
N SER A 26 13.48 17.84 15.88
CA SER A 26 13.15 16.90 14.81
C SER A 26 14.32 16.72 13.85
N ARG A 27 14.57 15.47 13.44
CA ARG A 27 15.54 15.14 12.35
C ARG A 27 15.01 15.50 10.96
N ARG A 28 13.71 15.77 10.85
CA ARG A 28 13.04 16.16 9.61
C ARG A 28 13.07 17.65 9.35
N TRP A 29 13.49 18.44 10.32
CA TRP A 29 13.58 19.88 10.19
C TRP A 29 14.83 20.32 9.46
N THR A 30 14.69 21.27 8.53
CA THR A 30 15.75 22.19 8.14
C THR A 30 15.87 23.31 9.19
N TYR A 31 16.90 24.15 9.08
CA TYR A 31 17.01 25.33 9.92
C TYR A 31 15.80 26.26 9.75
N ALA A 32 15.35 26.43 8.51
CA ALA A 32 14.16 27.24 8.19
C ALA A 32 12.89 26.68 8.84
N ASP A 33 12.72 25.35 8.87
CA ASP A 33 11.58 24.69 9.54
C ASP A 33 11.61 24.92 11.05
N ALA A 34 12.79 24.84 11.68
CA ALA A 34 12.94 25.08 13.09
C ALA A 34 12.65 26.54 13.46
N LYS A 35 13.04 27.48 12.60
CA LYS A 35 12.71 28.91 12.76
C LYS A 35 11.23 29.20 12.56
N ALA A 36 10.60 28.58 11.58
CA ALA A 36 9.16 28.68 11.37
C ALA A 36 8.39 28.13 12.59
N TYR A 37 8.78 26.95 13.09
CA TYR A 37 8.20 26.37 14.30
C TYR A 37 8.36 27.27 15.52
N GLU A 38 9.53 27.86 15.73
CA GLU A 38 9.76 28.81 16.82
C GLU A 38 8.77 30.00 16.75
N ARG A 39 8.69 30.66 15.58
CA ARG A 39 7.78 31.82 15.36
C ARG A 39 6.32 31.42 15.62
N ASP A 40 5.89 30.28 15.05
CA ASP A 40 4.51 29.84 15.13
C ASP A 40 4.15 29.40 16.57
N TYR A 41 5.10 28.79 17.29
CA TYR A 41 4.92 28.46 18.71
C TYR A 41 4.76 29.69 19.58
N LEU A 42 5.57 30.75 19.34
CA LEU A 42 5.47 32.03 20.05
C LEU A 42 4.14 32.72 19.73
N ALA A 43 3.69 32.68 18.48
CA ALA A 43 2.38 33.24 18.09
C ALA A 43 1.24 32.49 18.79
N ALA A 44 1.27 31.15 18.78
CA ALA A 44 0.28 30.34 19.47
C ALA A 44 0.23 30.57 20.96
N ALA A 45 1.38 30.79 21.61
CA ALA A 45 1.44 31.10 23.03
C ALA A 45 0.82 32.45 23.36
N LYS A 46 0.97 33.45 22.49
CA LYS A 46 0.30 34.75 22.63
C LYS A 46 -1.21 34.63 22.51
N GLU A 47 -1.71 33.82 21.57
CA GLU A 47 -3.14 33.57 21.41
C GLU A 47 -3.74 32.85 22.63
N ILE A 48 -3.03 31.86 23.18
CA ILE A 48 -3.45 31.18 24.43
C ILE A 48 -3.50 32.15 25.59
N ALA A 49 -2.49 33.01 25.73
CA ALA A 49 -2.47 34.05 26.79
C ALA A 49 -3.61 35.06 26.64
N ALA A 50 -4.09 35.28 25.43
CA ALA A 50 -5.25 36.10 25.10
C ALA A 50 -6.59 35.37 25.21
N GLY A 51 -6.61 34.11 25.70
CA GLY A 51 -7.82 33.30 25.84
C GLY A 51 -8.36 32.73 24.50
N ARG A 52 -7.61 32.86 23.42
CA ARG A 52 -7.99 32.33 22.09
C ARG A 52 -7.34 30.96 21.81
N GLN A 53 -8.02 30.12 21.06
CA GLN A 53 -7.41 28.86 20.60
C GLN A 53 -6.33 29.16 19.56
N PRO A 54 -5.10 28.59 19.70
CA PRO A 54 -4.03 28.84 18.75
C PRO A 54 -4.32 28.14 17.43
N GLU A 55 -3.97 28.80 16.35
CA GLU A 55 -4.05 28.23 15.02
C GLU A 55 -3.07 27.05 14.89
N ARG A 56 -3.58 25.88 14.50
CA ARG A 56 -2.81 24.64 14.34
C ARG A 56 -2.24 24.56 12.93
N LEU A 57 -1.00 24.05 12.81
CA LEU A 57 -0.36 23.79 11.53
C LEU A 57 -0.58 22.34 11.08
N ILE A 58 -0.61 22.13 9.76
CA ILE A 58 -0.63 20.76 9.19
C ILE A 58 0.61 19.99 9.64
N TRP A 59 1.74 20.67 9.81
CA TRP A 59 2.98 20.07 10.30
C TRP A 59 2.81 19.45 11.69
N ASP A 60 2.23 20.16 12.64
CA ASP A 60 2.01 19.63 14.00
C ASP A 60 1.09 18.43 13.99
N ALA A 61 0.06 18.47 13.17
CA ALA A 61 -0.86 17.35 12.98
C ALA A 61 -0.17 16.14 12.33
N LEU A 62 0.72 16.36 11.34
CA LEU A 62 1.51 15.31 10.72
C LEU A 62 2.47 14.65 11.72
N GLU A 63 3.22 15.43 12.50
CA GLU A 63 4.13 14.88 13.51
C GLU A 63 3.40 14.08 14.57
N LYS A 64 2.29 14.61 15.09
CA LYS A 64 1.45 13.92 16.07
C LYS A 64 0.88 12.62 15.49
N TRP A 65 0.37 12.67 14.27
CA TRP A 65 -0.16 11.48 13.58
C TRP A 65 0.93 10.42 13.36
N LEU A 66 2.13 10.83 12.95
CA LEU A 66 3.28 9.93 12.79
C LEU A 66 3.69 9.25 14.10
N ALA A 67 3.60 9.96 15.22
CA ALA A 67 3.96 9.43 16.53
C ALA A 67 2.90 8.46 17.09
N GLU A 68 1.62 8.77 16.91
CA GLU A 68 0.53 8.03 17.57
C GLU A 68 -0.01 6.85 16.73
N HIS A 69 -0.09 7.02 15.40
CA HIS A 69 -0.76 6.05 14.51
C HIS A 69 0.22 5.13 13.78
N VAL A 70 1.33 5.68 13.28
CA VAL A 70 2.23 4.92 12.41
C VAL A 70 2.92 3.74 13.10
N PRO A 71 3.37 3.82 14.36
CA PRO A 71 4.01 2.68 15.03
C PRO A 71 3.12 1.45 15.16
N ARG A 72 1.80 1.65 15.15
CA ARG A 72 0.79 0.58 15.25
C ARG A 72 0.53 -0.14 13.92
N LEU A 73 1.10 0.37 12.81
CA LEU A 73 0.85 -0.15 11.46
C LEU A 73 1.92 -1.19 11.08
N GLY A 74 1.50 -2.34 10.57
CA GLY A 74 2.40 -3.32 9.97
C GLY A 74 3.19 -2.79 8.74
N SER A 75 2.76 -1.65 8.18
CA SER A 75 3.40 -0.95 7.07
C SER A 75 4.06 0.39 7.48
N ALA A 76 4.50 0.52 8.74
CA ALA A 76 5.01 1.77 9.30
C ALA A 76 6.05 2.47 8.41
N ARG A 77 7.06 1.75 7.91
CA ARG A 77 8.11 2.30 7.03
C ARG A 77 7.53 2.90 5.74
N LYS A 78 6.61 2.17 5.08
CA LYS A 78 5.97 2.64 3.83
C LYS A 78 5.10 3.86 4.09
N THR A 79 4.32 3.84 5.15
CA THR A 79 3.46 4.94 5.56
C THR A 79 4.26 6.19 5.89
N THR A 80 5.40 6.04 6.60
CA THR A 80 6.33 7.15 6.86
C THR A 80 6.89 7.74 5.57
N ASN A 81 7.26 6.91 4.59
CA ASN A 81 7.75 7.42 3.29
C ASN A 81 6.68 8.23 2.55
N HIS A 82 5.42 7.77 2.54
CA HIS A 82 4.32 8.51 1.96
C HIS A 82 4.04 9.82 2.71
N ALA A 83 4.15 9.82 4.03
CA ALA A 83 4.01 11.00 4.86
C ALA A 83 5.15 12.01 4.59
N ASN A 84 6.39 11.55 4.45
CA ASN A 84 7.51 12.41 4.09
C ASN A 84 7.32 13.10 2.72
N ALA A 85 6.66 12.43 1.77
CA ALA A 85 6.36 13.02 0.46
C ALA A 85 5.35 14.18 0.51
N VAL A 86 4.66 14.39 1.64
CA VAL A 86 3.72 15.51 1.85
C VAL A 86 4.44 16.72 2.43
N ILE A 87 5.59 16.56 3.08
CA ILE A 87 6.31 17.60 3.80
C ILE A 87 6.54 18.88 2.99
N PRO A 88 6.98 18.84 1.72
CA PRO A 88 7.22 20.06 0.94
C PRO A 88 5.99 20.96 0.78
N TYR A 89 4.79 20.38 0.87
CA TYR A 89 3.53 21.09 0.63
C TYR A 89 2.87 21.63 1.92
N VAL A 90 3.26 21.11 3.09
CA VAL A 90 2.56 21.41 4.36
C VAL A 90 3.31 22.36 5.29
N ARG A 91 4.54 22.72 4.93
CA ARG A 91 5.36 23.62 5.74
C ARG A 91 4.70 25.00 5.88
N GLY A 92 4.57 25.49 7.12
CA GLY A 92 3.97 26.78 7.41
C GLY A 92 2.49 26.91 7.03
N ARG A 93 1.81 25.81 6.65
CA ARG A 93 0.40 25.84 6.24
C ARG A 93 -0.52 25.52 7.42
N LYS A 94 -1.60 26.29 7.52
CA LYS A 94 -2.62 26.12 8.54
C LYS A 94 -3.37 24.80 8.34
N LEU A 95 -3.78 24.16 9.44
CA LEU A 95 -4.52 22.91 9.39
C LEU A 95 -5.88 23.06 8.68
N THR A 96 -6.50 24.24 8.81
CA THR A 96 -7.72 24.60 8.08
C THR A 96 -7.55 24.65 6.56
N ASP A 97 -6.32 24.86 6.07
CA ASP A 97 -6.01 24.93 4.65
C ASP A 97 -5.69 23.56 4.02
N ILE A 98 -5.83 22.47 4.75
CA ILE A 98 -5.45 21.12 4.30
C ILE A 98 -6.12 20.72 2.97
N ALA A 99 -7.35 21.18 2.72
CA ALA A 99 -8.05 20.96 1.46
C ALA A 99 -7.47 21.77 0.30
N LYS A 100 -7.01 23.01 0.57
CA LYS A 100 -6.31 23.86 -0.42
C LYS A 100 -4.96 23.23 -0.79
N VAL A 101 -4.20 22.77 0.22
CA VAL A 101 -2.93 22.06 0.00
C VAL A 101 -3.14 20.82 -0.86
N TRP A 102 -4.23 20.08 -0.67
CA TRP A 102 -4.57 18.96 -1.54
C TRP A 102 -4.86 19.39 -2.98
N ALA A 103 -5.56 20.49 -3.19
CA ALA A 103 -5.80 21.03 -4.53
C ALA A 103 -4.50 21.44 -5.23
N GLU A 104 -3.57 22.09 -4.51
CA GLU A 104 -2.25 22.47 -5.02
C GLU A 104 -1.40 21.25 -5.41
N ILE A 105 -1.40 20.19 -4.59
CA ILE A 105 -0.70 18.94 -4.91
C ILE A 105 -1.25 18.32 -6.20
N ARG A 106 -2.57 18.26 -6.36
CA ARG A 106 -3.19 17.73 -7.58
C ARG A 106 -2.80 18.52 -8.82
N ALA A 107 -2.77 19.83 -8.70
CA ALA A 107 -2.39 20.70 -9.81
C ALA A 107 -0.90 20.55 -10.17
N SER A 108 -0.01 20.60 -9.18
CA SER A 108 1.44 20.51 -9.39
C SER A 108 1.93 19.12 -9.87
N GLU A 109 1.16 18.08 -9.60
CA GLU A 109 1.50 16.68 -9.97
C GLU A 109 0.55 16.10 -11.03
N SER A 110 -0.11 16.92 -11.82
CA SER A 110 -1.10 16.50 -12.83
C SER A 110 -0.55 15.52 -13.88
N GLY A 111 0.77 15.55 -14.15
CA GLY A 111 1.43 14.59 -15.04
C GLY A 111 1.77 13.23 -14.44
N LYS A 112 1.51 13.02 -13.13
CA LYS A 112 1.78 11.74 -12.47
C LYS A 112 0.54 10.84 -12.44
N ALA A 113 0.78 9.53 -12.36
CA ALA A 113 -0.32 8.57 -12.22
C ALA A 113 -1.21 8.89 -11.00
N PRO A 114 -2.55 8.85 -11.14
CA PRO A 114 -3.50 9.17 -10.07
C PRO A 114 -3.21 8.44 -8.75
N ALA A 115 -2.85 7.16 -8.81
CA ALA A 115 -2.51 6.37 -7.63
C ALA A 115 -1.32 6.96 -6.84
N THR A 116 -0.30 7.49 -7.55
CA THR A 116 0.88 8.12 -6.93
C THR A 116 0.50 9.43 -6.23
N VAL A 117 -0.29 10.26 -6.87
CA VAL A 117 -0.79 11.53 -6.29
C VAL A 117 -1.69 11.23 -5.08
N ASN A 118 -2.59 10.25 -5.22
CA ASN A 118 -3.53 9.85 -4.19
C ASN A 118 -2.89 9.35 -2.89
N HIS A 119 -1.64 8.85 -2.92
CA HIS A 119 -0.94 8.51 -1.67
C HIS A 119 -0.80 9.73 -0.74
N LYS A 120 -0.52 10.92 -1.29
CA LYS A 120 -0.44 12.16 -0.52
C LYS A 120 -1.81 12.58 0.00
N GLY A 121 -2.84 12.51 -0.85
CA GLY A 121 -4.23 12.80 -0.46
C GLY A 121 -4.74 11.89 0.66
N ARG A 122 -4.38 10.60 0.62
CA ARG A 122 -4.71 9.66 1.70
C ARG A 122 -4.07 10.04 3.02
N ILE A 123 -2.81 10.45 3.01
CA ILE A 123 -2.10 10.93 4.22
C ILE A 123 -2.79 12.19 4.77
N LEU A 124 -3.03 13.22 3.93
CA LEU A 124 -3.71 14.44 4.36
C LEU A 124 -5.12 14.15 4.90
N ARG A 125 -5.87 13.24 4.26
CA ARG A 125 -7.19 12.80 4.73
C ARG A 125 -7.12 12.13 6.11
N GLN A 126 -6.13 11.28 6.35
CA GLN A 126 -5.95 10.60 7.63
C GLN A 126 -5.59 11.58 8.73
N ILE A 127 -4.64 12.48 8.48
CA ILE A 127 -4.24 13.55 9.41
C ILE A 127 -5.45 14.43 9.75
N GLY A 128 -6.17 14.89 8.73
CA GLY A 128 -7.33 15.75 8.94
C GLY A 128 -8.49 15.07 9.68
N ARG A 129 -8.68 13.76 9.47
CA ARG A 129 -9.66 12.97 10.23
C ARG A 129 -9.24 12.80 11.69
N ALA A 130 -7.97 12.53 11.97
CA ALA A 130 -7.47 12.46 13.33
C ALA A 130 -7.57 13.82 14.03
N ALA A 131 -7.22 14.90 13.34
CA ALA A 131 -7.34 16.26 13.84
C ALA A 131 -8.80 16.63 14.20
N TRP A 132 -9.76 16.20 13.40
CA TRP A 132 -11.18 16.41 13.68
C TRP A 132 -11.70 15.47 14.78
N ARG A 133 -11.52 14.16 14.63
CA ARG A 133 -12.26 13.16 15.40
C ARG A 133 -11.62 12.84 16.74
N GLU A 134 -10.29 12.88 16.82
CA GLU A 134 -9.54 12.41 17.97
C GLU A 134 -8.97 13.58 18.81
N TRP A 135 -8.54 14.66 18.12
CA TRP A 135 -7.86 15.77 18.80
C TRP A 135 -8.73 17.02 18.98
N GLY A 136 -9.89 17.09 18.31
CA GLY A 136 -10.76 18.29 18.37
C GLY A 136 -10.09 19.55 17.80
N TRP A 137 -9.14 19.41 16.85
CA TRP A 137 -8.42 20.54 16.25
C TRP A 137 -9.12 21.11 15.03
N LEU A 138 -10.15 20.43 14.54
CA LEU A 138 -11.02 20.86 13.44
C LEU A 138 -12.47 20.60 13.83
N ASP A 139 -13.36 21.51 13.46
CA ASP A 139 -14.81 21.36 13.70
C ASP A 139 -15.46 20.34 12.77
N ARG A 140 -14.86 20.10 11.62
CA ARG A 140 -15.37 19.16 10.59
C ARG A 140 -14.22 18.47 9.85
N PRO A 141 -14.44 17.28 9.27
CA PRO A 141 -13.43 16.60 8.48
C PRO A 141 -13.11 17.40 7.22
N PRO A 142 -11.83 17.43 6.78
CA PRO A 142 -11.46 18.15 5.56
C PRO A 142 -12.05 17.46 4.31
N ALA A 143 -12.52 18.26 3.36
CA ALA A 143 -13.03 17.81 2.08
C ALA A 143 -11.86 17.41 1.15
N ILE A 144 -11.43 16.16 1.21
CA ILE A 144 -10.36 15.61 0.37
C ILE A 144 -10.95 14.52 -0.51
N SER A 145 -11.23 14.84 -1.78
CA SER A 145 -11.63 13.87 -2.81
C SER A 145 -10.41 13.38 -3.56
N LEU A 146 -10.20 12.07 -3.59
CA LEU A 146 -9.09 11.46 -4.34
C LEU A 146 -9.39 11.46 -5.83
N LEU A 147 -8.34 11.43 -6.65
CA LEU A 147 -8.46 11.27 -8.09
C LEU A 147 -9.04 9.88 -8.42
N PRO A 148 -9.84 9.75 -9.48
CA PRO A 148 -10.30 8.45 -9.94
C PRO A 148 -9.10 7.58 -10.36
N GLU A 149 -9.09 6.33 -9.93
CA GLU A 149 -8.07 5.34 -10.29
C GLU A 149 -8.74 4.25 -11.14
N SER A 150 -8.29 4.08 -12.38
CA SER A 150 -8.73 2.96 -13.20
C SER A 150 -8.00 1.69 -12.76
N PRO A 151 -8.71 0.63 -12.39
CA PRO A 151 -8.08 -0.65 -12.11
C PRO A 151 -7.43 -1.22 -13.38
N ARG A 152 -6.25 -1.80 -13.24
CA ARG A 152 -5.62 -2.55 -14.33
C ARG A 152 -6.30 -3.91 -14.44
N GLU A 153 -6.82 -4.23 -15.62
CA GLU A 153 -7.55 -5.47 -15.90
C GLU A 153 -6.73 -6.45 -16.76
N ARG A 154 -5.41 -6.40 -16.66
CA ARG A 154 -4.51 -7.27 -17.42
C ARG A 154 -4.48 -8.66 -16.80
N PHE A 155 -4.81 -9.68 -17.57
CA PHE A 155 -4.50 -11.09 -17.31
C PHE A 155 -3.83 -11.70 -18.54
N LEU A 156 -3.08 -12.74 -18.33
CA LEU A 156 -2.25 -13.41 -19.34
C LEU A 156 -2.95 -14.64 -19.90
N THR A 157 -2.67 -14.97 -21.14
CA THR A 157 -3.03 -16.27 -21.70
C THR A 157 -2.08 -17.34 -21.18
N THR A 158 -2.43 -18.61 -21.36
CA THR A 158 -1.55 -19.74 -20.99
C THR A 158 -0.25 -19.72 -21.81
N SER A 159 -0.30 -19.33 -23.08
CA SER A 159 0.88 -19.17 -23.93
C SER A 159 1.79 -18.03 -23.47
N GLU A 160 1.24 -16.90 -23.05
CA GLU A 160 2.04 -15.78 -22.50
C GLU A 160 2.73 -16.17 -21.19
N VAL A 161 2.04 -16.88 -20.30
CA VAL A 161 2.65 -17.38 -19.05
C VAL A 161 3.78 -18.36 -19.35
N GLN A 162 3.59 -19.26 -20.31
CA GLN A 162 4.62 -20.21 -20.73
C GLN A 162 5.81 -19.47 -21.35
N ALA A 163 5.58 -18.55 -22.28
CA ALA A 163 6.63 -17.75 -22.90
C ALA A 163 7.47 -16.98 -21.87
N LEU A 164 6.82 -16.38 -20.85
CA LEU A 164 7.51 -15.71 -19.75
C LEU A 164 8.34 -16.68 -18.90
N ALA A 165 7.83 -17.89 -18.64
CA ALA A 165 8.56 -18.90 -17.90
C ALA A 165 9.79 -19.38 -18.70
N ASP A 166 9.63 -19.65 -19.99
CA ASP A 166 10.70 -20.13 -20.88
C ASP A 166 11.79 -19.05 -21.08
N ALA A 167 11.41 -17.78 -21.06
CA ALA A 167 12.34 -16.66 -21.19
C ALA A 167 13.05 -16.30 -19.87
N CYS A 168 12.71 -16.93 -18.74
CA CYS A 168 13.43 -16.72 -17.50
C CYS A 168 14.88 -17.24 -17.60
N PRO A 169 15.89 -16.42 -17.23
CA PRO A 169 17.29 -16.82 -17.36
C PRO A 169 17.71 -17.94 -16.41
N VAL A 170 16.89 -18.24 -15.40
CA VAL A 170 17.10 -19.35 -14.45
C VAL A 170 15.81 -20.14 -14.23
N SER A 171 15.93 -21.47 -14.21
CA SER A 171 14.79 -22.39 -14.10
C SER A 171 13.98 -22.20 -12.81
N GLN A 172 14.62 -21.80 -11.73
CA GLN A 172 13.95 -21.50 -10.46
C GLN A 172 12.95 -20.33 -10.60
N ALA A 173 13.31 -19.29 -11.37
CA ALA A 173 12.40 -18.17 -11.63
C ALA A 173 11.23 -18.61 -12.51
N ALA A 174 11.47 -19.42 -13.54
CA ALA A 174 10.42 -20.05 -14.35
C ALA A 174 9.42 -20.83 -13.48
N GLY A 175 9.93 -21.64 -12.57
CA GLY A 175 9.11 -22.38 -11.60
C GLY A 175 8.22 -21.46 -10.75
N TYR A 176 8.76 -20.37 -10.25
CA TYR A 176 7.96 -19.38 -9.48
C TYR A 176 6.92 -18.66 -10.34
N VAL A 177 7.21 -18.38 -11.62
CA VAL A 177 6.23 -17.81 -12.56
C VAL A 177 5.03 -18.75 -12.74
N LEU A 178 5.30 -20.02 -13.02
CA LEU A 178 4.26 -21.03 -13.17
C LEU A 178 3.47 -21.23 -11.87
N LEU A 179 4.14 -21.39 -10.73
CA LEU A 179 3.48 -21.49 -9.42
C LEU A 179 2.58 -20.27 -9.16
N ALA A 180 3.05 -19.05 -9.44
CA ALA A 180 2.26 -17.85 -9.23
C ALA A 180 1.01 -17.80 -10.13
N ALA A 181 1.12 -18.18 -11.40
CA ALA A 181 0.02 -18.20 -12.36
C ALA A 181 -1.04 -19.26 -12.04
N TYR A 182 -0.62 -20.47 -11.62
CA TYR A 182 -1.54 -21.57 -11.36
C TYR A 182 -2.10 -21.61 -9.92
N THR A 183 -1.52 -20.86 -8.98
CA THR A 183 -1.99 -20.81 -7.58
C THR A 183 -2.55 -19.45 -7.16
N GLY A 184 -2.19 -18.40 -7.87
CA GLY A 184 -2.54 -17.03 -7.52
C GLY A 184 -1.92 -16.53 -6.20
N ILE A 185 -0.94 -17.23 -5.64
CA ILE A 185 -0.29 -16.87 -4.38
C ILE A 185 0.53 -15.59 -4.55
N ARG A 186 0.46 -14.69 -3.57
CA ARG A 186 1.25 -13.45 -3.59
C ARG A 186 2.75 -13.77 -3.53
N ARG A 187 3.58 -13.05 -4.31
CA ARG A 187 5.03 -13.29 -4.41
C ARG A 187 5.72 -13.46 -3.05
N GLY A 188 5.46 -12.56 -2.12
CA GLY A 188 6.10 -12.64 -0.81
C GLY A 188 5.63 -13.81 0.06
N HIS A 189 4.47 -14.42 -0.22
CA HIS A 189 4.08 -15.70 0.40
C HIS A 189 4.74 -16.87 -0.32
N LEU A 190 4.72 -16.85 -1.65
CA LEU A 190 5.29 -17.91 -2.48
C LEU A 190 6.77 -18.16 -2.17
N LEU A 191 7.55 -17.07 -2.00
CA LEU A 191 8.98 -17.17 -1.65
C LEU A 191 9.25 -17.69 -0.22
N ARG A 192 8.26 -17.77 0.65
CA ARG A 192 8.40 -18.32 2.00
C ARG A 192 7.94 -19.76 2.12
N LEU A 193 7.29 -20.30 1.10
CA LEU A 193 6.81 -21.67 1.11
C LEU A 193 7.97 -22.64 1.02
N THR A 194 7.78 -23.78 1.68
CA THR A 194 8.69 -24.92 1.72
C THR A 194 7.96 -26.18 1.33
N ALA A 195 8.68 -27.29 1.12
CA ALA A 195 8.07 -28.60 0.87
C ALA A 195 7.13 -29.04 2.01
N ASN A 196 7.37 -28.60 3.23
CA ASN A 196 6.51 -28.90 4.39
C ASN A 196 5.11 -28.24 4.30
N ASP A 197 4.96 -27.24 3.46
CA ASP A 197 3.67 -26.58 3.22
C ASP A 197 2.84 -27.33 2.17
N VAL A 198 3.41 -28.37 1.53
CA VAL A 198 2.71 -29.21 0.55
C VAL A 198 2.00 -30.34 1.28
N GLN A 199 0.68 -30.41 1.15
CA GLN A 199 -0.17 -31.45 1.71
C GLN A 199 -0.94 -32.15 0.59
N GLY A 200 -0.36 -33.21 0.03
CA GLY A 200 -0.91 -33.91 -1.10
C GLY A 200 -1.08 -32.98 -2.32
N LYS A 201 -2.33 -32.72 -2.73
CA LYS A 201 -2.66 -31.83 -3.84
C LYS A 201 -2.91 -30.36 -3.43
N PHE A 202 -2.51 -29.97 -2.23
CA PHE A 202 -2.77 -28.63 -1.70
C PHE A 202 -1.49 -27.99 -1.17
N LEU A 203 -1.43 -26.66 -1.28
CA LEU A 203 -0.50 -25.82 -0.52
C LEU A 203 -1.22 -25.23 0.69
N ARG A 204 -0.65 -25.44 1.85
CA ARG A 204 -1.07 -24.84 3.10
C ARG A 204 -0.42 -23.48 3.28
N LEU A 205 -1.23 -22.44 3.42
CA LEU A 205 -0.76 -21.09 3.68
C LEU A 205 -1.19 -20.66 5.08
N ASP A 206 -0.21 -20.44 5.96
CA ASP A 206 -0.49 -19.79 7.23
C ASP A 206 -0.74 -18.31 6.99
N ARG A 207 -1.95 -17.84 7.18
CA ARG A 207 -2.26 -16.42 7.17
C ARG A 207 -1.65 -15.75 8.40
N SER A 208 -0.75 -14.79 8.13
CA SER A 208 -0.08 -13.99 9.16
C SER A 208 -1.05 -13.48 10.22
N SER A 209 -0.65 -13.68 11.48
CA SER A 209 -0.96 -13.02 12.77
C SER A 209 -2.30 -12.33 13.05
N LYS A 210 -3.03 -11.81 12.08
CA LYS A 210 -4.30 -11.09 12.32
C LYS A 210 -5.56 -11.92 12.17
N THR A 211 -5.54 -12.99 11.38
CA THR A 211 -6.74 -13.80 11.07
C THR A 211 -6.46 -15.30 11.08
N ARG A 212 -5.64 -15.86 11.88
CA ARG A 212 -5.35 -17.31 12.09
C ARG A 212 -6.13 -18.35 11.20
N THR A 213 -6.59 -17.94 10.04
CA THR A 213 -7.38 -18.78 9.13
C THR A 213 -6.40 -19.47 8.18
N LEU A 214 -6.30 -20.76 8.32
CA LEU A 214 -5.58 -21.64 7.39
C LEU A 214 -6.21 -21.50 6.00
N GLN A 215 -5.39 -21.24 4.99
CA GLN A 215 -5.82 -21.25 3.59
C GLN A 215 -5.19 -22.44 2.89
N LEU A 216 -6.02 -23.29 2.30
CA LEU A 216 -5.59 -24.37 1.42
C LEU A 216 -5.77 -23.94 -0.04
N VAL A 217 -4.69 -23.99 -0.81
CA VAL A 217 -4.69 -23.68 -2.25
C VAL A 217 -4.47 -24.96 -3.03
N PRO A 218 -5.43 -25.39 -3.87
CA PRO A 218 -5.26 -26.59 -4.66
C PRO A 218 -4.15 -26.39 -5.72
N LEU A 219 -3.38 -27.44 -5.96
CA LEU A 219 -2.29 -27.47 -6.92
C LEU A 219 -2.76 -28.05 -8.24
N HIS A 220 -2.65 -27.27 -9.30
CA HIS A 220 -2.83 -27.78 -10.65
C HIS A 220 -1.72 -28.81 -10.97
N PRO A 221 -2.00 -29.92 -11.69
CA PRO A 221 -1.02 -30.96 -12.00
C PRO A 221 0.31 -30.45 -12.58
N LYS A 222 0.27 -29.43 -13.43
CA LYS A 222 1.48 -28.80 -14.02
C LYS A 222 2.48 -28.23 -13.02
N VAL A 223 2.05 -27.91 -11.78
CA VAL A 223 2.91 -27.29 -10.77
C VAL A 223 3.11 -28.13 -9.52
N GLN A 224 2.57 -29.34 -9.46
CA GLN A 224 2.73 -30.22 -8.29
C GLN A 224 4.19 -30.57 -8.01
N ALA A 225 4.96 -30.95 -9.05
CA ALA A 225 6.38 -31.26 -8.90
C ALA A 225 7.19 -30.03 -8.43
N LEU A 226 6.88 -28.85 -8.99
CA LEU A 226 7.52 -27.59 -8.58
C LEU A 226 7.20 -27.24 -7.12
N ALA A 227 5.97 -27.47 -6.68
CA ALA A 227 5.58 -27.25 -5.30
C ALA A 227 6.33 -28.18 -4.33
N GLY A 228 6.51 -29.45 -4.70
CA GLY A 228 7.29 -30.42 -3.91
C GLY A 228 8.78 -30.08 -3.80
N ALA A 229 9.32 -29.28 -4.72
CA ALA A 229 10.70 -28.82 -4.72
C ALA A 229 10.93 -27.47 -4.00
N LEU A 230 9.92 -26.90 -3.38
CA LEU A 230 10.03 -25.62 -2.66
C LEU A 230 10.95 -25.74 -1.43
N PRO A 231 11.72 -24.68 -1.08
CA PRO A 231 11.92 -23.45 -1.85
C PRO A 231 12.81 -23.68 -3.08
N LEU A 232 12.55 -22.98 -4.19
CA LEU A 232 13.32 -23.17 -5.44
C LEU A 232 14.71 -22.50 -5.42
N GLY A 233 15.19 -22.05 -4.29
CA GLY A 233 16.58 -21.65 -4.07
C GLY A 233 16.96 -20.25 -4.57
N ILE A 234 16.01 -19.37 -4.93
CA ILE A 234 16.31 -17.97 -5.27
C ILE A 234 15.54 -16.98 -4.37
N GLY A 235 16.19 -15.85 -4.11
CA GLY A 235 15.60 -14.78 -3.30
C GLY A 235 14.73 -13.80 -4.10
N ASP A 236 14.04 -12.88 -3.38
CA ASP A 236 13.12 -11.90 -3.97
C ASP A 236 13.80 -10.98 -5.00
N ARG A 237 15.07 -10.61 -4.77
CA ARG A 237 15.83 -9.77 -5.70
C ARG A 237 16.09 -10.51 -7.02
N GLN A 238 16.64 -11.72 -6.94
CA GLN A 238 16.95 -12.54 -8.13
C GLN A 238 15.69 -12.86 -8.92
N LEU A 239 14.58 -13.19 -8.23
CA LEU A 239 13.31 -13.42 -8.89
C LEU A 239 12.80 -12.18 -9.63
N ARG A 240 12.97 -10.98 -9.07
CA ARG A 240 12.61 -9.73 -9.76
C ARG A 240 13.45 -9.49 -11.00
N GLU A 241 14.78 -9.62 -10.87
CA GLU A 241 15.72 -9.44 -11.98
C GLU A 241 15.41 -10.43 -13.12
N ALA A 242 15.17 -11.69 -12.79
CA ALA A 242 14.79 -12.71 -13.77
C ALA A 242 13.43 -12.43 -14.45
N TRP A 243 12.44 -11.99 -13.66
CA TRP A 243 11.14 -11.58 -14.18
C TRP A 243 11.23 -10.38 -15.12
N ASP A 244 12.01 -9.37 -14.78
CA ASP A 244 12.18 -8.17 -15.61
C ASP A 244 12.94 -8.51 -16.90
N ALA A 245 13.92 -9.42 -16.85
CA ALA A 245 14.61 -9.93 -18.03
C ALA A 245 13.64 -10.71 -18.96
N ALA A 246 12.83 -11.61 -18.41
CA ALA A 246 11.84 -12.37 -19.18
C ALA A 246 10.82 -11.46 -19.88
N ARG A 247 10.34 -10.43 -19.20
CA ARG A 247 9.44 -9.42 -19.79
C ARG A 247 10.11 -8.64 -20.93
N LEU A 248 11.37 -8.30 -20.77
CA LEU A 248 12.14 -7.58 -21.81
C LEU A 248 12.30 -8.45 -23.06
N VAL A 249 12.65 -9.73 -22.87
CA VAL A 249 12.83 -10.68 -23.99
C VAL A 249 11.52 -10.97 -24.71
N THR A 250 10.43 -11.16 -23.98
CA THR A 250 9.13 -11.49 -24.57
C THR A 250 8.35 -10.29 -25.08
N GLY A 251 8.68 -9.08 -24.64
CA GLY A 251 7.90 -7.87 -24.94
C GLY A 251 6.52 -7.83 -24.26
N ILE A 252 6.19 -8.79 -23.39
CA ILE A 252 4.88 -8.89 -22.75
C ILE A 252 4.74 -7.81 -21.66
N ASP A 253 3.81 -6.86 -21.84
CA ASP A 253 3.49 -5.84 -20.82
C ASP A 253 2.65 -6.46 -19.71
N CYS A 254 3.30 -6.85 -18.63
CA CYS A 254 2.67 -7.38 -17.43
C CYS A 254 3.49 -7.05 -16.18
N ARG A 255 2.82 -7.10 -15.03
CA ARG A 255 3.44 -7.01 -13.70
C ARG A 255 3.38 -8.37 -13.02
N TRP A 256 4.25 -8.63 -12.06
CA TRP A 256 4.18 -9.87 -11.28
C TRP A 256 2.78 -10.15 -10.71
N HIS A 257 2.08 -9.11 -10.26
CA HIS A 257 0.75 -9.27 -9.66
C HIS A 257 -0.32 -9.68 -10.69
N ASP A 258 -0.07 -9.43 -11.97
CA ASP A 258 -0.98 -9.83 -13.05
C ASP A 258 -1.05 -11.38 -13.19
N LEU A 259 -0.04 -12.13 -12.72
CA LEU A 259 -0.12 -13.59 -12.61
C LEU A 259 -1.25 -14.04 -11.65
N ARG A 260 -1.46 -13.31 -10.58
CA ARG A 260 -2.59 -13.58 -9.67
C ARG A 260 -3.93 -13.17 -10.30
N HIS A 261 -3.95 -12.06 -11.04
CA HIS A 261 -5.11 -11.67 -11.84
C HIS A 261 -5.43 -12.74 -12.89
N THR A 262 -4.40 -13.31 -13.52
CA THR A 262 -4.49 -14.42 -14.47
C THR A 262 -5.12 -15.65 -13.84
N CYS A 263 -4.65 -16.08 -12.68
CA CYS A 263 -5.25 -17.21 -11.95
C CYS A 263 -6.74 -16.98 -11.68
N ALA A 264 -7.08 -15.78 -11.17
CA ALA A 264 -8.48 -15.43 -10.92
C ALA A 264 -9.33 -15.48 -12.19
N SER A 265 -8.82 -14.90 -13.29
CA SER A 265 -9.53 -14.83 -14.56
C SER A 265 -9.74 -16.22 -15.17
N TRP A 266 -8.70 -17.08 -15.16
CA TRP A 266 -8.82 -18.45 -15.65
C TRP A 266 -9.86 -19.27 -14.88
N LEU A 267 -9.88 -19.14 -13.54
CA LEU A 267 -10.87 -19.85 -12.71
C LEU A 267 -12.30 -19.37 -13.01
N VAL A 268 -12.50 -18.05 -13.15
CA VAL A 268 -13.83 -17.51 -13.46
C VAL A 268 -14.27 -17.92 -14.88
N GLN A 269 -13.38 -17.86 -15.86
CA GLN A 269 -13.65 -18.31 -17.23
C GLN A 269 -13.97 -19.82 -17.30
N ALA A 270 -13.38 -20.60 -16.39
CA ALA A 270 -13.70 -22.04 -16.24
C ALA A 270 -15.01 -22.28 -15.48
N GLY A 271 -15.81 -21.24 -15.16
CA GLY A 271 -17.10 -21.37 -14.49
C GLY A 271 -17.01 -21.55 -12.96
N VAL A 272 -15.84 -21.37 -12.34
CA VAL A 272 -15.70 -21.47 -10.89
C VAL A 272 -16.43 -20.28 -10.23
N PRO A 273 -17.33 -20.53 -9.25
CA PRO A 273 -18.07 -19.46 -8.59
C PRO A 273 -17.15 -18.41 -7.97
N ILE A 274 -17.51 -17.14 -8.11
CA ILE A 274 -16.72 -15.97 -7.62
C ILE A 274 -16.34 -16.09 -6.15
N TYR A 275 -17.24 -16.62 -5.32
CA TYR A 275 -16.97 -16.84 -3.90
C TYR A 275 -15.85 -17.87 -3.68
N THR A 276 -15.84 -18.97 -4.41
CA THR A 276 -14.80 -20.00 -4.36
C THR A 276 -13.46 -19.44 -4.81
N VAL A 277 -13.44 -18.63 -5.90
CA VAL A 277 -12.24 -17.92 -6.34
C VAL A 277 -11.73 -16.96 -5.26
N ALA A 278 -12.62 -16.20 -4.60
CA ALA A 278 -12.25 -15.31 -3.51
C ALA A 278 -11.63 -16.06 -2.32
N GLN A 279 -12.19 -17.22 -1.95
CA GLN A 279 -11.64 -18.07 -0.90
C GLN A 279 -10.27 -18.63 -1.28
N MET A 280 -10.12 -19.20 -2.49
CA MET A 280 -8.86 -19.75 -2.99
C MET A 280 -7.75 -18.69 -3.00
N LEU A 281 -8.06 -17.49 -3.46
CA LEU A 281 -7.10 -16.37 -3.46
C LEU A 281 -6.89 -15.76 -2.08
N GLY A 282 -7.75 -16.03 -1.12
CA GLY A 282 -7.67 -15.46 0.22
C GLY A 282 -7.95 -13.96 0.22
N HIS A 283 -8.98 -13.51 -0.49
CA HIS A 283 -9.50 -12.15 -0.40
C HIS A 283 -10.30 -11.97 0.89
N SER A 284 -10.06 -10.87 1.59
CA SER A 284 -10.81 -10.52 2.81
C SER A 284 -12.24 -10.06 2.51
N SER A 285 -12.51 -9.67 1.27
CA SER A 285 -13.83 -9.27 0.77
C SER A 285 -14.04 -9.81 -0.63
N VAL A 286 -15.22 -10.33 -0.90
CA VAL A 286 -15.63 -10.80 -2.23
C VAL A 286 -15.60 -9.65 -3.25
N SER A 287 -15.82 -8.40 -2.83
CA SER A 287 -15.78 -7.23 -3.70
C SER A 287 -14.45 -7.07 -4.46
N VAL A 288 -13.35 -7.59 -3.91
CA VAL A 288 -12.06 -7.62 -4.62
C VAL A 288 -12.10 -8.57 -5.82
N THR A 289 -12.90 -9.64 -5.75
CA THR A 289 -13.03 -10.66 -6.80
C THR A 289 -14.13 -10.30 -7.81
N GLN A 290 -15.09 -9.47 -7.43
CA GLN A 290 -16.19 -9.02 -8.31
C GLN A 290 -15.72 -8.37 -9.62
N ARG A 291 -14.50 -7.81 -9.62
CA ARG A 291 -13.89 -7.28 -10.86
C ARG A 291 -13.74 -8.31 -11.98
N TYR A 292 -13.74 -9.59 -11.67
CA TYR A 292 -13.65 -10.67 -12.66
C TYR A 292 -15.02 -11.23 -13.07
N ALA A 293 -16.11 -10.76 -12.48
CA ALA A 293 -17.45 -11.32 -12.70
C ALA A 293 -17.89 -11.25 -14.18
N HIS A 294 -17.45 -10.21 -14.88
CA HIS A 294 -17.73 -10.03 -16.30
C HIS A 294 -17.05 -11.09 -17.21
N LEU A 295 -16.11 -11.86 -16.68
CA LEU A 295 -15.43 -12.94 -17.39
C LEU A 295 -16.13 -14.30 -17.23
N ALA A 296 -17.14 -14.38 -16.35
CA ALA A 296 -17.90 -15.61 -16.15
C ALA A 296 -18.69 -15.96 -17.41
N PRO A 297 -18.81 -17.26 -17.75
CA PRO A 297 -19.72 -17.69 -18.81
C PRO A 297 -21.14 -17.20 -18.47
N GLN A 298 -21.74 -16.42 -19.37
CA GLN A 298 -23.10 -15.91 -19.20
C GLN A 298 -24.07 -16.82 -19.93
N ASP A 299 -24.37 -17.94 -19.33
CA ASP A 299 -25.41 -18.81 -19.86
C ASP A 299 -26.61 -18.84 -18.89
N LEU A 300 -27.44 -17.77 -18.98
CA LEU A 300 -28.68 -17.67 -18.21
C LEU A 300 -29.65 -18.82 -18.60
N ALA A 301 -29.61 -19.26 -19.85
CA ALA A 301 -30.43 -20.37 -20.33
C ALA A 301 -30.03 -21.68 -19.65
N ASP A 302 -28.73 -21.98 -19.59
CA ASP A 302 -28.19 -23.13 -18.87
C ASP A 302 -28.44 -23.06 -17.36
N ALA A 303 -28.43 -21.87 -16.78
CA ALA A 303 -28.75 -21.70 -15.37
C ALA A 303 -30.22 -22.01 -15.08
N VAL A 304 -31.12 -21.54 -15.94
CA VAL A 304 -32.57 -21.82 -15.82
C VAL A 304 -32.87 -23.29 -16.10
N ALA A 305 -32.20 -23.90 -17.06
CA ALA A 305 -32.34 -25.34 -17.38
C ALA A 305 -31.94 -26.28 -16.22
N LYS A 306 -31.17 -25.78 -15.25
CA LYS A 306 -30.77 -26.51 -14.02
C LYS A 306 -31.78 -26.40 -12.89
N LEU A 307 -32.85 -25.62 -13.07
CA LEU A 307 -33.97 -25.56 -12.12
C LEU A 307 -34.88 -26.79 -12.40
N ALA A 308 -34.69 -27.84 -11.61
CA ALA A 308 -35.54 -29.04 -11.65
C ALA A 308 -36.78 -28.88 -10.80
#